data_771caa66eac2b38a8a18e04bd8c16435
#
_entry.id   771caa66eac2b38a8a18e04bd8c16435
#
_cell.length_a   1.000
_cell.length_b   1.000
_cell.length_c   1.000
_cell.angle_alpha   90.00
_cell.angle_beta   90.00
_cell.angle_gamma   90.00
#
_symmetry.space_group_name_H-M   'P 1'
#
loop_
_entity.id
_entity.type
_entity.pdbx_description
1 polymer ?
#
loop_
_entity_poly.entity_id
_entity_poly.type
_entity_poly.pdbx_seq_one_letter_code
_entity_poly.pdbx_strand_id
1 'polypeptide(L)'
;VLSLVSTVLFAGWVLIGQSTSLVQSDQSDVVPAFVSALAQSPAKPKTLVLSATSSTTTFFISRGNPLSIGDADVATETPPQIEDAVSQLITGSGVSAAKVLGSFGIQYLFLKAPVSPESARAIDGVGGFTRMSATQIGIVWHIVGSSPRVILAGTNGKNYLIPASDIGATGKAVEPGQLVVAEKYDRSWRLISNGVNVPLQHAPSGLPVFSVSSPGKVTLLFDATAHRGLISLQLLTLLIAVVMALPSGRRRRQVPLEELV
;
A
#
# COMPACT_ATOMS: atom_id res chain seq x y z
N VAL A 1 -0.09 -45.07 2.75
CA VAL A 1 -0.05 -44.89 1.30
C VAL A 1 -1.26 -44.05 0.85
N LEU A 2 -2.49 -44.34 1.26
CA LEU A 2 -3.71 -43.63 0.85
C LEU A 2 -3.67 -42.12 1.28
N SER A 3 -3.17 -41.84 2.50
CA SER A 3 -3.07 -40.49 3.05
C SER A 3 -2.07 -39.61 2.25
N LEU A 4 -0.98 -40.22 1.78
CA LEU A 4 0.03 -39.50 1.00
C LEU A 4 -0.48 -39.15 -0.42
N VAL A 5 -1.25 -40.07 -1.00
CA VAL A 5 -1.89 -39.85 -2.32
C VAL A 5 -2.91 -38.71 -2.26
N SER A 6 -3.74 -38.64 -1.21
CA SER A 6 -4.71 -37.55 -1.05
C SER A 6 -4.04 -36.19 -0.87
N THR A 7 -2.93 -36.13 -0.11
CA THR A 7 -2.18 -34.87 0.09
C THR A 7 -1.50 -34.43 -1.20
N VAL A 8 -0.92 -35.34 -1.97
CA VAL A 8 -0.28 -35.03 -3.26
C VAL A 8 -1.33 -34.60 -4.29
N LEU A 9 -2.49 -35.27 -4.33
CA LEU A 9 -3.59 -34.89 -5.22
C LEU A 9 -4.14 -33.50 -4.86
N PHE A 10 -4.29 -33.20 -3.56
CA PHE A 10 -4.75 -31.90 -3.11
C PHE A 10 -3.72 -30.80 -3.41
N ALA A 11 -2.45 -31.06 -3.14
CA ALA A 11 -1.37 -30.13 -3.49
C ALA A 11 -1.26 -29.93 -5.01
N GLY A 12 -1.38 -31.01 -5.79
CA GLY A 12 -1.42 -30.95 -7.24
C GLY A 12 -2.64 -30.14 -7.75
N TRP A 13 -3.80 -30.34 -7.15
CA TRP A 13 -5.01 -29.62 -7.47
C TRP A 13 -4.91 -28.10 -7.16
N VAL A 14 -4.25 -27.75 -6.05
CA VAL A 14 -3.95 -26.35 -5.69
C VAL A 14 -2.91 -25.73 -6.61
N LEU A 15 -1.88 -26.50 -7.02
CA LEU A 15 -0.79 -26.02 -7.88
C LEU A 15 -1.16 -25.95 -9.37
N ILE A 16 -2.09 -26.80 -9.85
CA ILE A 16 -2.56 -26.79 -11.26
C ILE A 16 -3.54 -25.63 -11.50
N GLY A 17 -3.70 -24.76 -10.48
CA GLY A 17 -4.43 -23.52 -10.66
C GLY A 17 -5.86 -23.81 -11.06
N GLN A 18 -6.69 -24.10 -10.11
CA GLN A 18 -8.08 -23.76 -10.30
C GLN A 18 -8.08 -22.33 -10.78
N SER A 19 -8.53 -22.11 -12.01
CA SER A 19 -9.01 -20.81 -12.43
C SER A 19 -10.11 -20.43 -11.43
N THR A 20 -9.71 -19.91 -10.30
CA THR A 20 -10.64 -19.32 -9.36
C THR A 20 -11.34 -18.24 -10.16
N SER A 21 -12.66 -18.19 -10.08
CA SER A 21 -13.45 -17.08 -10.63
C SER A 21 -13.09 -15.71 -10.03
N LEU A 22 -12.12 -15.69 -9.13
CA LEU A 22 -11.39 -14.52 -8.71
C LEU A 22 -10.40 -14.17 -9.83
N VAL A 23 -10.89 -13.48 -10.84
CA VAL A 23 -10.05 -12.74 -11.77
C VAL A 23 -9.30 -11.75 -10.89
N GLN A 24 -8.00 -11.95 -10.76
CA GLN A 24 -7.14 -10.92 -10.19
C GLN A 24 -7.32 -9.70 -11.12
N SER A 25 -8.10 -8.74 -10.66
CA SER A 25 -8.25 -7.48 -11.39
C SER A 25 -6.85 -6.89 -11.45
N ASP A 26 -6.30 -6.88 -12.65
CA ASP A 26 -5.02 -6.22 -12.87
C ASP A 26 -5.24 -4.75 -12.50
N GLN A 27 -4.64 -4.30 -11.39
CA GLN A 27 -4.81 -2.91 -10.93
C GLN A 27 -4.32 -1.92 -11.99
N SER A 28 -3.49 -2.38 -12.93
CA SER A 28 -3.07 -1.60 -14.08
C SER A 28 -4.24 -1.21 -15.00
N ASP A 29 -5.28 -2.05 -15.08
CA ASP A 29 -6.46 -1.78 -15.93
C ASP A 29 -7.49 -0.86 -15.27
N VAL A 30 -7.35 -0.59 -13.96
CA VAL A 30 -8.31 0.24 -13.22
C VAL A 30 -8.02 1.73 -13.38
N VAL A 31 -6.76 2.08 -13.59
CA VAL A 31 -6.29 3.49 -13.64
C VAL A 31 -5.68 3.74 -15.01
N PRO A 32 -5.90 4.94 -15.61
CA PRO A 32 -5.28 5.27 -16.90
C PRO A 32 -3.77 5.05 -16.91
N ALA A 33 -3.23 4.50 -17.99
CA ALA A 33 -1.84 4.08 -18.11
C ALA A 33 -0.82 5.20 -17.78
N PHE A 34 -1.14 6.46 -18.12
CA PHE A 34 -0.25 7.58 -17.80
C PHE A 34 -0.15 7.82 -16.28
N VAL A 35 -1.24 7.60 -15.52
CA VAL A 35 -1.25 7.73 -14.06
C VAL A 35 -0.43 6.61 -13.42
N SER A 36 -0.59 5.39 -13.93
CA SER A 36 0.22 4.23 -13.50
C SER A 36 1.71 4.45 -13.78
N ALA A 37 2.05 5.02 -14.93
CA ALA A 37 3.43 5.35 -15.26
C ALA A 37 4.02 6.42 -14.33
N LEU A 38 3.24 7.46 -13.97
CA LEU A 38 3.67 8.49 -13.02
C LEU A 38 3.90 7.92 -11.61
N ALA A 39 3.12 6.94 -11.19
CA ALA A 39 3.30 6.24 -9.91
C ALA A 39 4.64 5.50 -9.80
N GLN A 40 5.32 5.22 -10.92
CA GLN A 40 6.67 4.67 -10.94
C GLN A 40 7.77 5.72 -10.77
N SER A 41 7.43 7.01 -10.80
CA SER A 41 8.40 8.09 -10.61
C SER A 41 9.00 8.07 -9.19
N PRO A 42 10.16 8.72 -8.96
CA PRO A 42 10.75 8.84 -7.62
C PRO A 42 9.86 9.54 -6.59
N ALA A 43 8.86 10.30 -7.04
CA ALA A 43 7.89 10.97 -6.18
C ALA A 43 6.82 10.00 -5.62
N LYS A 44 6.64 8.84 -6.28
CA LYS A 44 5.64 7.81 -5.92
C LYS A 44 4.26 8.39 -5.60
N PRO A 45 3.65 9.16 -6.52
CA PRO A 45 2.32 9.72 -6.31
C PRO A 45 1.28 8.62 -6.14
N LYS A 46 0.29 8.90 -5.30
CA LYS A 46 -0.88 8.04 -5.12
C LYS A 46 -2.06 8.58 -5.93
N THR A 47 -2.96 7.68 -6.28
CA THR A 47 -4.22 8.02 -6.97
C THR A 47 -5.40 7.57 -6.13
N LEU A 48 -6.29 8.49 -5.81
CA LEU A 48 -7.59 8.18 -5.23
C LEU A 48 -8.53 7.75 -6.36
N VAL A 49 -8.97 6.51 -6.35
CA VAL A 49 -9.94 5.97 -7.30
C VAL A 49 -11.31 5.98 -6.66
N LEU A 50 -12.23 6.70 -7.28
CA LEU A 50 -13.65 6.77 -6.87
C LEU A 50 -14.51 5.97 -7.86
N SER A 51 -15.45 5.23 -7.33
CA SER A 51 -16.51 4.60 -8.10
C SER A 51 -17.85 5.01 -7.47
N ALA A 52 -18.56 5.89 -8.15
CA ALA A 52 -19.84 6.41 -7.67
C ALA A 52 -20.97 5.83 -8.51
N THR A 53 -21.88 5.10 -7.86
CA THR A 53 -23.17 4.69 -8.39
C THR A 53 -24.27 5.55 -7.79
N SER A 54 -25.51 5.42 -8.27
CA SER A 54 -26.63 6.21 -7.77
C SER A 54 -26.92 6.06 -6.27
N SER A 55 -26.46 4.98 -5.65
CA SER A 55 -26.76 4.67 -4.23
C SER A 55 -25.51 4.50 -3.36
N THR A 56 -24.34 4.29 -3.95
CA THR A 56 -23.13 3.93 -3.19
C THR A 56 -21.91 4.55 -3.83
N THR A 57 -21.05 5.13 -3.00
CA THR A 57 -19.71 5.54 -3.41
C THR A 57 -18.69 4.68 -2.71
N THR A 58 -17.82 4.08 -3.48
CA THR A 58 -16.66 3.34 -2.98
C THR A 58 -15.38 4.01 -3.44
N PHE A 59 -14.33 3.89 -2.64
CA PHE A 59 -13.03 4.41 -3.03
C PHE A 59 -11.90 3.50 -2.56
N PHE A 60 -10.76 3.61 -3.22
CA PHE A 60 -9.50 3.03 -2.78
C PHE A 60 -8.33 3.88 -3.26
N ILE A 61 -7.17 3.68 -2.64
CA ILE A 61 -5.94 4.40 -2.99
C ILE A 61 -5.05 3.46 -3.80
N SER A 62 -4.84 3.80 -5.08
CA SER A 62 -3.91 3.10 -5.96
C SER A 62 -2.50 3.68 -5.81
N ARG A 63 -1.51 2.79 -5.73
CA ARG A 63 -0.07 3.12 -5.68
C ARG A 63 0.63 2.82 -7.01
N GLY A 64 -0.14 2.41 -8.03
CA GLY A 64 0.33 2.17 -9.39
C GLY A 64 1.00 0.82 -9.63
N ASN A 65 1.30 0.06 -8.58
CA ASN A 65 1.81 -1.31 -8.65
C ASN A 65 0.90 -2.25 -7.87
N PRO A 66 0.75 -3.51 -8.28
CA PRO A 66 0.18 -4.51 -7.40
C PRO A 66 1.06 -4.61 -6.15
N LEU A 67 0.40 -4.62 -4.98
CA LEU A 67 1.10 -4.74 -3.71
C LEU A 67 1.83 -6.09 -3.66
N SER A 68 3.13 -6.05 -3.44
CA SER A 68 3.92 -7.25 -3.15
C SER A 68 3.84 -7.62 -1.66
N ILE A 69 4.26 -8.84 -1.33
CA ILE A 69 4.35 -9.27 0.08
C ILE A 69 5.31 -8.32 0.82
N GLY A 70 4.81 -7.62 1.83
CA GLY A 70 5.54 -6.59 2.59
C GLY A 70 5.09 -5.15 2.30
N ASP A 71 4.61 -4.85 1.10
CA ASP A 71 4.04 -3.53 0.78
C ASP A 71 2.68 -3.33 1.47
N ALA A 72 1.96 -4.42 1.70
CA ALA A 72 0.70 -4.45 2.43
C ALA A 72 0.83 -3.86 3.86
N ASP A 73 1.99 -3.99 4.50
CA ASP A 73 2.22 -3.48 5.84
C ASP A 73 2.11 -1.95 5.93
N VAL A 74 2.45 -1.26 4.84
CA VAL A 74 2.36 0.20 4.74
C VAL A 74 0.98 0.69 4.30
N ALA A 75 0.19 -0.18 3.67
CA ALA A 75 -1.06 0.19 2.99
C ALA A 75 -2.34 -0.26 3.71
N THR A 76 -2.23 -0.84 4.91
CA THR A 76 -3.29 -1.64 5.55
C THR A 76 -4.55 -0.88 5.93
N GLU A 77 -4.46 0.41 6.20
CA GLU A 77 -5.64 1.17 6.63
C GLU A 77 -5.70 2.57 6.02
N THR A 78 -6.88 2.96 5.59
CA THR A 78 -7.12 4.33 5.15
C THR A 78 -7.21 5.26 6.37
N PRO A 79 -6.44 6.35 6.41
CA PRO A 79 -6.58 7.35 7.46
C PRO A 79 -7.99 7.95 7.47
N PRO A 80 -8.62 8.15 8.65
CA PRO A 80 -9.96 8.72 8.73
C PRO A 80 -10.07 10.11 8.09
N GLN A 81 -8.98 10.89 8.10
CA GLN A 81 -8.92 12.18 7.43
C GLN A 81 -9.16 12.09 5.92
N ILE A 82 -8.74 10.97 5.29
CA ILE A 82 -8.99 10.73 3.85
C ILE A 82 -10.47 10.38 3.64
N GLU A 83 -11.06 9.56 4.52
CA GLU A 83 -12.49 9.21 4.44
C GLU A 83 -13.38 10.45 4.56
N ASP A 84 -13.06 11.33 5.53
CA ASP A 84 -13.74 12.60 5.71
C ASP A 84 -13.59 13.51 4.49
N ALA A 85 -12.37 13.61 3.93
CA ALA A 85 -12.11 14.42 2.76
C ALA A 85 -12.86 13.88 1.52
N VAL A 86 -12.96 12.57 1.34
CA VAL A 86 -13.73 11.94 0.26
C VAL A 86 -15.23 12.22 0.44
N SER A 87 -15.75 12.07 1.65
CA SER A 87 -17.15 12.36 1.95
C SER A 87 -17.50 13.83 1.64
N GLN A 88 -16.68 14.78 2.07
CA GLN A 88 -16.84 16.19 1.77
C GLN A 88 -16.73 16.51 0.28
N LEU A 89 -15.85 15.81 -0.45
CA LEU A 89 -15.68 15.97 -1.89
C LEU A 89 -16.93 15.57 -2.65
N ILE A 90 -17.54 14.43 -2.29
CA ILE A 90 -18.75 13.92 -2.95
C ILE A 90 -19.96 14.85 -2.70
N THR A 91 -20.05 15.42 -1.51
CA THR A 91 -21.11 16.37 -1.15
C THR A 91 -20.88 17.78 -1.69
N GLY A 92 -19.74 18.04 -2.32
CA GLY A 92 -19.37 19.36 -2.86
C GLY A 92 -19.05 20.40 -1.77
N SER A 93 -18.90 19.99 -0.50
CA SER A 93 -18.62 20.87 0.64
C SER A 93 -17.13 20.96 1.02
N GLY A 94 -16.27 20.28 0.29
CA GLY A 94 -14.90 19.98 0.66
C GLY A 94 -13.86 21.07 0.38
N VAL A 95 -14.00 22.28 0.92
CA VAL A 95 -13.03 23.39 0.74
C VAL A 95 -11.58 22.98 1.10
N SER A 96 -11.39 22.03 2.01
CA SER A 96 -10.08 21.57 2.44
C SER A 96 -9.68 20.18 1.88
N ALA A 97 -10.58 19.52 1.14
CA ALA A 97 -10.36 18.15 0.68
C ALA A 97 -9.08 17.99 -0.15
N ALA A 98 -8.81 18.89 -1.10
CA ALA A 98 -7.59 18.87 -1.91
C ALA A 98 -6.32 18.98 -1.04
N LYS A 99 -6.31 19.85 -0.03
CA LYS A 99 -5.18 20.01 0.89
C LYS A 99 -4.95 18.75 1.73
N VAL A 100 -6.00 18.16 2.27
CA VAL A 100 -5.90 16.93 3.06
C VAL A 100 -5.40 15.79 2.19
N LEU A 101 -6.06 15.51 1.07
CA LEU A 101 -5.66 14.44 0.15
C LEU A 101 -4.21 14.64 -0.35
N GLY A 102 -3.87 15.87 -0.73
CA GLY A 102 -2.52 16.22 -1.19
C GLY A 102 -1.45 16.00 -0.13
N SER A 103 -1.73 16.26 1.16
CA SER A 103 -0.77 16.03 2.25
C SER A 103 -0.46 14.55 2.45
N PHE A 104 -1.39 13.65 2.14
CA PHE A 104 -1.19 12.19 2.13
C PHE A 104 -0.57 11.67 0.82
N GLY A 105 -0.04 12.54 -0.04
CA GLY A 105 0.64 12.16 -1.28
C GLY A 105 -0.30 11.71 -2.40
N ILE A 106 -1.60 11.98 -2.26
CA ILE A 106 -2.58 11.75 -3.33
C ILE A 106 -2.47 12.91 -4.30
N GLN A 107 -1.94 12.63 -5.49
CA GLN A 107 -1.73 13.65 -6.53
C GLN A 107 -2.83 13.61 -7.60
N TYR A 108 -3.47 12.47 -7.74
CA TYR A 108 -4.51 12.26 -8.74
C TYR A 108 -5.78 11.74 -8.11
N LEU A 109 -6.90 12.19 -8.66
CA LEU A 109 -8.22 11.65 -8.39
C LEU A 109 -8.77 11.09 -9.70
N PHE A 110 -9.18 9.84 -9.70
CA PHE A 110 -9.79 9.18 -10.84
C PHE A 110 -11.22 8.76 -10.50
N LEU A 111 -12.20 9.36 -11.17
CA LEU A 111 -13.60 8.94 -11.09
C LEU A 111 -13.86 7.95 -12.22
N LYS A 112 -14.07 6.68 -11.85
CA LYS A 112 -14.27 5.57 -12.77
C LYS A 112 -15.66 5.63 -13.41
N ALA A 113 -15.75 5.25 -14.68
CA ALA A 113 -17.03 5.08 -15.38
C ALA A 113 -17.89 3.95 -14.74
N PRO A 114 -19.25 4.09 -14.78
CA PRO A 114 -20.02 5.19 -15.33
C PRO A 114 -19.94 6.44 -14.46
N VAL A 115 -19.66 7.59 -15.10
CA VAL A 115 -19.47 8.87 -14.39
C VAL A 115 -20.82 9.59 -14.24
N SER A 116 -21.23 9.82 -13.00
CA SER A 116 -22.36 10.72 -12.71
C SER A 116 -21.98 12.15 -13.03
N PRO A 117 -22.78 12.88 -13.84
CA PRO A 117 -22.57 14.31 -14.09
C PRO A 117 -22.58 15.15 -12.82
N GLU A 118 -23.30 14.74 -11.80
CA GLU A 118 -23.38 15.42 -10.51
C GLU A 118 -22.09 15.28 -9.74
N SER A 119 -21.55 14.06 -9.66
CA SER A 119 -20.26 13.80 -8.99
C SER A 119 -19.12 14.56 -9.69
N ALA A 120 -19.10 14.58 -11.02
CA ALA A 120 -18.10 15.32 -11.76
C ALA A 120 -18.19 16.84 -11.49
N ARG A 121 -19.41 17.41 -11.47
CA ARG A 121 -19.62 18.83 -11.14
C ARG A 121 -19.27 19.15 -9.68
N ALA A 122 -19.58 18.25 -8.75
CA ALA A 122 -19.20 18.41 -7.34
C ALA A 122 -17.68 18.54 -7.21
N ILE A 123 -16.91 17.64 -7.85
CA ILE A 123 -15.44 17.69 -7.84
C ILE A 123 -14.92 18.95 -8.53
N ASP A 124 -15.44 19.32 -9.68
CA ASP A 124 -15.05 20.55 -10.41
C ASP A 124 -15.31 21.81 -9.60
N GLY A 125 -16.36 21.80 -8.78
CA GLY A 125 -16.74 22.93 -7.92
C GLY A 125 -15.86 23.10 -6.68
N VAL A 126 -15.11 22.07 -6.30
CA VAL A 126 -14.19 22.11 -5.16
C VAL A 126 -12.83 22.65 -5.60
N GLY A 127 -12.34 23.66 -4.90
CA GLY A 127 -11.02 24.25 -5.19
C GLY A 127 -9.87 23.26 -4.98
N GLY A 128 -8.81 23.43 -5.79
CA GLY A 128 -7.59 22.62 -5.70
C GLY A 128 -7.58 21.37 -6.56
N PHE A 129 -8.61 21.13 -7.38
CA PHE A 129 -8.66 20.08 -8.38
C PHE A 129 -8.62 20.67 -9.79
N THR A 130 -7.73 20.15 -10.64
CA THR A 130 -7.64 20.54 -12.05
C THR A 130 -7.92 19.34 -12.93
N ARG A 131 -8.98 19.38 -13.73
CA ARG A 131 -9.32 18.29 -14.65
C ARG A 131 -8.22 18.13 -15.70
N MET A 132 -7.66 16.92 -15.82
CA MET A 132 -6.60 16.60 -16.78
C MET A 132 -7.11 15.85 -18.00
N SER A 133 -7.99 14.87 -17.80
CA SER A 133 -8.54 14.08 -18.89
C SER A 133 -9.94 13.59 -18.59
N ALA A 134 -10.74 13.41 -19.65
CA ALA A 134 -12.03 12.75 -19.60
C ALA A 134 -12.07 11.74 -20.75
N THR A 135 -12.28 10.48 -20.43
CA THR A 135 -12.30 9.35 -21.37
C THR A 135 -13.50 8.46 -21.11
N GLN A 136 -13.69 7.44 -21.93
CA GLN A 136 -14.75 6.45 -21.73
C GLN A 136 -14.61 5.66 -20.43
N ILE A 137 -13.38 5.51 -19.89
CA ILE A 137 -13.11 4.77 -18.65
C ILE A 137 -13.27 5.64 -17.39
N GLY A 138 -13.33 6.97 -17.53
CA GLY A 138 -13.52 7.89 -16.42
C GLY A 138 -12.85 9.25 -16.61
N ILE A 139 -12.83 10.03 -15.54
CA ILE A 139 -12.26 11.38 -15.51
C ILE A 139 -11.13 11.42 -14.48
N VAL A 140 -10.04 12.10 -14.84
CA VAL A 140 -8.88 12.32 -13.97
C VAL A 140 -8.72 13.78 -13.63
N TRP A 141 -8.52 14.08 -12.36
CA TRP A 141 -8.10 15.40 -11.86
C TRP A 141 -6.72 15.30 -11.21
N HIS A 142 -5.95 16.35 -11.38
CA HIS A 142 -4.72 16.59 -10.61
C HIS A 142 -5.05 17.43 -9.38
N ILE A 143 -4.46 17.08 -8.23
CA ILE A 143 -4.59 17.81 -6.97
C ILE A 143 -3.46 18.84 -6.86
N VAL A 144 -3.81 20.11 -6.94
CA VAL A 144 -2.87 21.22 -6.91
C VAL A 144 -2.23 21.33 -5.52
N GLY A 145 -0.90 21.46 -5.47
CA GLY A 145 -0.17 21.58 -4.22
C GLY A 145 0.00 20.25 -3.46
N SER A 146 -0.30 19.12 -4.11
CA SER A 146 -0.06 17.80 -3.52
C SER A 146 1.43 17.54 -3.27
N SER A 147 1.72 16.85 -2.16
CA SER A 147 3.09 16.50 -1.77
C SER A 147 3.54 15.20 -2.43
N PRO A 148 4.83 15.07 -2.80
CA PRO A 148 5.43 13.76 -3.04
C PRO A 148 5.34 12.87 -1.81
N ARG A 149 5.60 11.57 -2.00
CA ARG A 149 5.53 10.60 -0.89
C ARG A 149 6.47 10.93 0.26
N VAL A 150 7.69 11.39 -0.04
CA VAL A 150 8.68 11.82 0.97
C VAL A 150 9.30 13.13 0.53
N ILE A 151 9.21 14.12 1.41
CA ILE A 151 9.81 15.44 1.22
C ILE A 151 10.66 15.83 2.42
N LEU A 152 11.71 16.58 2.17
CA LEU A 152 12.43 17.35 3.16
C LEU A 152 11.99 18.81 3.06
N ALA A 153 11.25 19.30 4.03
CA ALA A 153 10.93 20.71 4.19
C ALA A 153 12.15 21.39 4.85
N GLY A 154 12.92 22.09 4.05
CA GLY A 154 14.13 22.73 4.49
C GLY A 154 13.88 23.97 5.32
N THR A 155 14.89 24.39 6.08
CA THR A 155 14.86 25.59 6.91
C THR A 155 14.80 26.88 6.09
N ASN A 156 15.17 26.82 4.79
CA ASN A 156 15.07 27.92 3.84
C ASN A 156 13.67 28.08 3.21
N GLY A 157 12.69 27.28 3.65
CA GLY A 157 11.32 27.26 3.12
C GLY A 157 11.15 26.49 1.80
N LYS A 158 12.21 25.83 1.29
CA LYS A 158 12.14 25.00 0.09
C LYS A 158 11.85 23.55 0.43
N ASN A 159 11.09 22.87 -0.42
CA ASN A 159 10.81 21.47 -0.33
C ASN A 159 11.69 20.69 -1.30
N TYR A 160 12.37 19.66 -0.79
CA TYR A 160 13.25 18.80 -1.57
C TYR A 160 12.66 17.38 -1.63
N LEU A 161 12.54 16.86 -2.84
CA LEU A 161 12.11 15.48 -3.05
C LEU A 161 13.17 14.51 -2.55
N ILE A 162 12.79 13.55 -1.71
CA ILE A 162 13.59 12.37 -1.39
C ILE A 162 13.03 11.20 -2.20
N PRO A 163 13.83 10.58 -3.09
CA PRO A 163 13.38 9.47 -3.91
C PRO A 163 12.81 8.34 -3.05
N ALA A 164 11.54 7.99 -3.30
CA ALA A 164 10.81 6.99 -2.54
C ALA A 164 10.74 5.65 -3.29
N SER A 165 10.72 4.56 -2.52
CA SER A 165 10.32 3.22 -2.93
C SER A 165 8.93 2.89 -2.37
N ASP A 166 8.45 1.67 -2.61
CA ASP A 166 7.13 1.26 -2.12
C ASP A 166 7.06 1.12 -0.58
N ILE A 167 8.20 0.83 0.07
CA ILE A 167 8.29 0.60 1.53
C ILE A 167 9.21 1.58 2.26
N GLY A 168 9.78 2.57 1.56
CA GLY A 168 10.71 3.51 2.19
C GLY A 168 11.18 4.60 1.25
N ALA A 169 12.33 5.19 1.57
CA ALA A 169 12.98 6.19 0.73
C ALA A 169 14.49 6.22 1.01
N THR A 170 15.28 6.53 0.01
CA THR A 170 16.72 6.73 0.17
C THR A 170 17.17 7.91 -0.68
N GLY A 171 17.90 8.82 -0.06
CA GLY A 171 18.37 10.01 -0.76
C GLY A 171 19.40 10.78 0.04
N LYS A 172 19.57 12.06 -0.32
CA LYS A 172 20.46 12.98 0.37
C LYS A 172 19.65 14.19 0.87
N ALA A 173 19.70 14.45 2.16
CA ALA A 173 19.25 15.71 2.72
C ALA A 173 20.28 16.79 2.32
N VAL A 174 19.81 17.79 1.61
CA VAL A 174 20.68 18.90 1.14
C VAL A 174 20.93 19.96 2.21
N GLU A 175 19.99 20.05 3.17
CA GLU A 175 20.06 20.97 4.32
C GLU A 175 19.32 20.39 5.53
N PRO A 176 19.47 20.99 6.72
CA PRO A 176 18.61 20.66 7.86
C PRO A 176 17.15 20.97 7.58
N GLY A 177 16.24 20.23 8.21
CA GLY A 177 14.81 20.46 8.03
C GLY A 177 13.94 19.35 8.59
N GLN A 178 12.68 19.35 8.20
CA GLN A 178 11.73 18.32 8.58
C GLN A 178 11.47 17.36 7.41
N LEU A 179 11.81 16.09 7.58
CA LEU A 179 11.45 15.05 6.63
C LEU A 179 10.04 14.58 6.96
N VAL A 180 9.12 14.80 6.00
CA VAL A 180 7.70 14.46 6.12
C VAL A 180 7.41 13.28 5.20
N VAL A 181 6.70 12.29 5.74
CA VAL A 181 6.24 11.11 4.99
C VAL A 181 4.75 11.23 4.76
N ALA A 182 4.32 11.24 3.50
CA ALA A 182 2.91 11.35 3.14
C ALA A 182 2.17 10.01 3.27
N GLU A 183 2.27 9.40 4.45
CA GLU A 183 1.64 8.15 4.84
C GLU A 183 0.94 8.30 6.19
N LYS A 184 0.10 7.33 6.55
CA LYS A 184 -0.46 7.26 7.90
C LYS A 184 0.66 7.18 8.93
N TYR A 185 0.49 7.88 10.06
CA TYR A 185 1.41 7.74 11.19
C TYR A 185 1.42 6.30 11.69
N ASP A 186 2.61 5.72 11.74
CA ASP A 186 2.88 4.42 12.33
C ASP A 186 4.22 4.44 13.05
N ARG A 187 4.30 3.80 14.22
CA ARG A 187 5.52 3.70 15.01
C ARG A 187 6.61 2.85 14.35
N SER A 188 6.28 2.12 13.30
CA SER A 188 7.21 1.29 12.53
C SER A 188 8.09 2.11 11.58
N TRP A 189 7.76 3.38 11.35
CA TRP A 189 8.63 4.23 10.54
C TRP A 189 9.96 4.51 11.25
N ARG A 190 11.07 4.28 10.56
CA ARG A 190 12.44 4.50 11.01
C ARG A 190 13.20 5.37 10.03
N LEU A 191 13.85 6.42 10.51
CA LEU A 191 14.73 7.24 9.70
C LEU A 191 16.16 7.11 10.23
N ILE A 192 17.09 6.82 9.33
CA ILE A 192 18.52 6.85 9.59
C ILE A 192 19.11 8.03 8.81
N SER A 193 19.70 8.99 9.51
CA SER A 193 20.39 10.13 8.92
C SER A 193 21.86 10.05 9.27
N ASN A 194 22.74 9.99 8.26
CA ASN A 194 24.20 9.88 8.46
C ASN A 194 24.61 8.72 9.39
N GLY A 195 23.86 7.59 9.34
CA GLY A 195 24.12 6.42 10.21
C GLY A 195 23.49 6.51 11.61
N VAL A 196 22.83 7.62 11.96
CA VAL A 196 22.21 7.82 13.27
C VAL A 196 20.68 7.72 13.13
N ASN A 197 20.03 7.02 14.07
CA ASN A 197 18.58 6.97 14.14
C ASN A 197 18.01 8.32 14.55
N VAL A 198 17.04 8.80 13.78
CA VAL A 198 16.29 10.03 14.07
C VAL A 198 14.95 9.65 14.70
N PRO A 199 14.56 10.26 15.84
CA PRO A 199 13.31 9.96 16.50
C PRO A 199 12.12 10.38 15.64
N LEU A 200 11.12 9.48 15.57
CA LEU A 200 9.83 9.75 14.94
C LEU A 200 9.02 10.74 15.78
N GLN A 201 8.46 11.74 15.13
CA GLN A 201 7.56 12.72 15.73
C GLN A 201 6.17 12.58 15.11
N HIS A 202 5.16 12.85 15.92
CA HIS A 202 3.77 12.87 15.49
C HIS A 202 3.37 14.33 15.18
N ALA A 203 3.13 14.61 13.90
CA ALA A 203 2.59 15.92 13.53
C ALA A 203 1.08 16.00 13.79
N PRO A 204 0.54 17.20 14.06
CA PRO A 204 -0.92 17.41 14.17
C PRO A 204 -1.70 16.98 12.93
N SER A 205 -1.04 16.93 11.77
CA SER A 205 -1.59 16.43 10.51
C SER A 205 -1.81 14.90 10.46
N GLY A 206 -1.34 14.16 11.46
CA GLY A 206 -1.37 12.69 11.46
C GLY A 206 -0.32 12.04 10.56
N LEU A 207 0.70 12.79 10.12
CA LEU A 207 1.78 12.30 9.29
C LEU A 207 3.03 12.00 10.13
N PRO A 208 3.85 10.99 9.74
CA PRO A 208 5.17 10.79 10.31
C PRO A 208 6.12 11.93 9.92
N VAL A 209 6.81 12.50 10.92
CA VAL A 209 7.78 13.59 10.72
C VAL A 209 9.07 13.27 11.46
N PHE A 210 10.21 13.63 10.86
CA PHE A 210 11.55 13.46 11.42
C PHE A 210 12.35 14.75 11.31
N SER A 211 13.02 15.17 12.40
CA SER A 211 13.88 16.35 12.38
C SER A 211 15.29 15.97 11.94
N VAL A 212 15.66 16.31 10.72
CA VAL A 212 17.01 16.12 10.18
C VAL A 212 17.86 17.33 10.54
N SER A 213 18.86 17.14 11.40
CA SER A 213 19.71 18.22 11.94
C SER A 213 20.87 18.62 11.05
N SER A 214 21.28 17.75 10.11
CA SER A 214 22.45 18.01 9.25
C SER A 214 22.24 17.44 7.85
N PRO A 215 22.86 18.06 6.83
CA PRO A 215 22.89 17.50 5.48
C PRO A 215 23.58 16.15 5.44
N GLY A 216 23.18 15.28 4.50
CA GLY A 216 23.82 13.98 4.31
C GLY A 216 22.88 12.90 3.85
N LYS A 217 23.32 11.64 3.94
CA LYS A 217 22.53 10.50 3.52
C LYS A 217 21.35 10.25 4.47
N VAL A 218 20.16 10.11 3.92
CA VAL A 218 18.96 9.72 4.65
C VAL A 218 18.40 8.41 4.09
N THR A 219 17.97 7.52 4.98
CA THR A 219 17.34 6.25 4.64
C THR A 219 16.12 6.09 5.52
N LEU A 220 14.96 6.12 4.92
CA LEU A 220 13.66 5.87 5.54
C LEU A 220 13.26 4.42 5.29
N LEU A 221 12.83 3.72 6.34
CA LEU A 221 12.41 2.32 6.28
C LEU A 221 11.13 2.12 7.09
N PHE A 222 10.29 1.22 6.65
CA PHE A 222 9.18 0.71 7.45
C PHE A 222 9.60 -0.60 8.11
N ASP A 223 9.62 -0.64 9.44
CA ASP A 223 10.05 -1.80 10.24
C ASP A 223 8.91 -2.79 10.41
N ALA A 224 8.80 -3.73 9.50
CA ALA A 224 7.82 -4.81 9.54
C ALA A 224 8.34 -6.08 10.26
N THR A 225 9.39 -5.98 11.07
CA THR A 225 10.05 -7.15 11.71
C THR A 225 9.11 -7.97 12.55
N ALA A 226 8.25 -7.33 13.35
CA ALA A 226 7.27 -8.03 14.19
C ALA A 226 6.26 -8.83 13.35
N HIS A 227 5.74 -8.26 12.28
CA HIS A 227 4.81 -8.92 11.36
C HIS A 227 5.47 -10.11 10.64
N ARG A 228 6.68 -9.90 10.12
CA ARG A 228 7.46 -10.96 9.48
C ARG A 228 7.81 -12.09 10.46
N GLY A 229 8.08 -11.76 11.73
CA GLY A 229 8.28 -12.74 12.80
C GLY A 229 7.04 -13.63 13.03
N LEU A 230 5.84 -13.03 13.06
CA LEU A 230 4.58 -13.77 13.17
C LEU A 230 4.34 -14.69 11.97
N ILE A 231 4.56 -14.20 10.75
CA ILE A 231 4.46 -15.03 9.53
C ILE A 231 5.44 -16.22 9.59
N SER A 232 6.67 -15.96 10.00
CA SER A 232 7.68 -17.04 10.15
C SER A 232 7.26 -18.08 11.18
N LEU A 233 6.68 -17.66 12.31
CA LEU A 233 6.14 -18.55 13.33
C LEU A 233 4.96 -19.37 12.79
N GLN A 234 4.05 -18.76 12.04
CA GLN A 234 2.93 -19.46 11.40
C GLN A 234 3.42 -20.52 10.41
N LEU A 235 4.41 -20.18 9.57
CA LEU A 235 5.00 -21.13 8.63
C LEU A 235 5.69 -22.29 9.33
N LEU A 236 6.41 -22.04 10.43
CA LEU A 236 7.02 -23.06 11.25
C LEU A 236 5.96 -24.00 11.86
N THR A 237 4.90 -23.44 12.42
CA THR A 237 3.78 -24.21 12.98
C THR A 237 3.12 -25.08 11.91
N LEU A 238 2.89 -24.55 10.72
CA LEU A 238 2.36 -25.31 9.59
C LEU A 238 3.29 -26.44 9.19
N LEU A 239 4.60 -26.16 9.10
CA LEU A 239 5.59 -27.20 8.79
C LEU A 239 5.57 -28.34 9.81
N ILE A 240 5.53 -28.01 11.12
CA ILE A 240 5.43 -29.02 12.19
C ILE A 240 4.14 -29.84 12.02
N ALA A 241 2.99 -29.18 11.76
CA ALA A 241 1.73 -29.87 11.55
C ALA A 241 1.79 -30.84 10.35
N VAL A 242 2.39 -30.41 9.24
CA VAL A 242 2.60 -31.27 8.06
C VAL A 242 3.50 -32.48 8.40
N VAL A 243 4.60 -32.24 9.10
CA VAL A 243 5.51 -33.34 9.52
C VAL A 243 4.80 -34.32 10.44
N MET A 244 3.99 -33.84 11.38
CA MET A 244 3.21 -34.71 12.28
C MET A 244 2.07 -35.45 11.55
N ALA A 245 1.52 -34.88 10.49
CA ALA A 245 0.50 -35.51 9.66
C ALA A 245 1.07 -36.61 8.72
N LEU A 246 2.39 -36.62 8.51
CA LEU A 246 3.02 -37.70 7.73
C LEU A 246 2.87 -39.04 8.46
N PRO A 247 2.35 -40.08 7.79
CA PRO A 247 2.17 -41.36 8.42
C PRO A 247 3.52 -41.90 8.84
N SER A 248 3.78 -41.97 10.16
CA SER A 248 4.93 -42.65 10.70
C SER A 248 4.77 -44.16 10.37
N GLY A 249 5.53 -44.61 9.38
CA GLY A 249 5.50 -46.01 8.96
C GLY A 249 5.89 -46.91 10.10
N ARG A 250 4.91 -47.37 10.90
CA ARG A 250 5.10 -48.50 11.77
C ARG A 250 5.45 -49.68 10.87
N ARG A 251 6.72 -50.02 10.77
CA ARG A 251 7.14 -51.32 10.28
C ARG A 251 6.40 -52.35 11.13
N ARG A 252 5.33 -52.97 10.59
CA ARG A 252 4.77 -54.19 11.12
C ARG A 252 5.92 -55.21 11.15
N ARG A 253 6.41 -55.54 12.33
CA ARG A 253 7.26 -56.70 12.55
C ARG A 253 6.43 -57.89 12.02
N GLN A 254 6.77 -58.43 10.87
CA GLN A 254 6.26 -59.71 10.42
C GLN A 254 6.81 -60.73 11.39
N VAL A 255 5.94 -61.31 12.22
CA VAL A 255 6.26 -62.47 13.03
C VAL A 255 6.40 -63.64 12.06
N PRO A 256 7.54 -64.32 12.00
CA PRO A 256 7.70 -65.50 11.14
C PRO A 256 6.74 -66.61 11.60
N LEU A 257 6.00 -67.14 10.60
CA LEU A 257 5.03 -68.26 10.83
C LEU A 257 5.71 -69.62 11.10
N GLU A 258 6.96 -69.64 11.48
CA GLU A 258 7.71 -70.88 11.65
C GLU A 258 7.69 -71.52 13.08
N GLU A 259 6.92 -70.99 14.01
CA GLU A 259 6.81 -71.62 15.38
C GLU A 259 5.42 -72.23 15.66
N LEU A 260 4.70 -72.70 14.65
CA LEU A 260 3.47 -73.49 14.85
C LEU A 260 3.54 -74.81 14.09
N VAL A 261 4.48 -75.70 14.48
CA VAL A 261 4.41 -77.14 14.21
C VAL A 261 4.80 -77.85 15.50
#